data_6d96e6438976950e26b3c62717a04670
#
_entry.id   6d96e6438976950e26b3c62717a04670
#
_cell.length_a   1.000
_cell.length_b   1.000
_cell.length_c   1.000
_cell.angle_alpha   90.00
_cell.angle_beta   90.00
_cell.angle_gamma   90.00
#
_symmetry.space_group_name_H-M   'P 1'
#
loop_
_entity.id
_entity.type
_entity.pdbx_description
1 polymer ?
#
loop_
_entity_poly.entity_id
_entity_poly.type
_entity_poly.pdbx_seq_one_letter_code
_entity_poly.pdbx_strand_id
1 'polypeptide(L)'
;MTQPTVLSLTKDTKFTGFLMVRMAEQRQSSKGDKYLDMTLGDATGDLNAKVWDGKAEPPQTGSVIKIRATVQEYNGRLQFRVEQMRKPMPEDDVDMTQLTLCAPEKPEDMFQKIQDTIDAMHTEDLQKILRELIGACREKLMYYPAAQRLHHAERSGLLHHTTSMLKTADAILSVYPFLNGDLLRAGVIAHDLSKTTEMLSDESGNVHDYSTEGLLLGHLVQGVSEVRAAADRAGVTGEYVLLLSHMVISHHGTAEFGSPRPPMFPEAEVLHMIDDLDAKMNEMEAVMKRTPPGVFSEKIWSLDRRLYHPVYQPEEPEAEEPQVPEKTEKPEKPAFTGYRRADADTAYQGLL
;
A
#
# COMPACT_ATOMS: atom_id res chain seq x y z
N MET A 1 -11.49 24.71 8.16
CA MET A 1 -10.52 25.52 7.40
C MET A 1 -9.28 24.68 7.23
N THR A 2 -8.83 24.52 6.01
CA THR A 2 -7.56 23.81 5.69
C THR A 2 -6.39 24.62 6.27
N GLN A 3 -5.51 23.97 7.01
CA GLN A 3 -4.28 24.60 7.52
C GLN A 3 -3.30 24.88 6.34
N PRO A 4 -2.42 25.91 6.44
CA PRO A 4 -1.37 26.11 5.46
C PRO A 4 -0.39 24.95 5.47
N THR A 5 0.09 24.54 4.29
CA THR A 5 1.09 23.47 4.15
C THR A 5 2.49 23.96 4.52
N VAL A 6 3.35 23.06 4.99
CA VAL A 6 4.74 23.38 5.38
C VAL A 6 5.49 24.04 4.22
N LEU A 7 5.32 23.56 2.99
CA LEU A 7 5.98 24.13 1.80
C LEU A 7 5.52 25.56 1.49
N SER A 8 4.29 25.95 1.89
CA SER A 8 3.75 27.31 1.65
C SER A 8 4.15 28.33 2.70
N LEU A 9 4.84 27.92 3.78
CA LEU A 9 5.18 28.80 4.88
C LEU A 9 6.32 29.77 4.52
N THR A 10 6.16 30.99 4.98
CA THR A 10 7.15 32.07 4.85
C THR A 10 7.52 32.61 6.22
N LYS A 11 8.63 33.36 6.30
CA LYS A 11 9.04 34.04 7.53
C LYS A 11 7.90 34.87 8.11
N ASP A 12 7.82 34.90 9.43
CA ASP A 12 6.82 35.64 10.25
C ASP A 12 5.37 35.12 10.11
N THR A 13 5.16 34.00 9.38
CA THR A 13 3.85 33.33 9.33
C THR A 13 3.48 32.78 10.72
N LYS A 14 2.28 33.10 11.20
CA LYS A 14 1.68 32.48 12.39
C LYS A 14 0.99 31.19 11.96
N PHE A 15 1.45 30.06 12.46
CA PHE A 15 0.91 28.73 12.18
C PHE A 15 0.12 28.21 13.38
N THR A 16 -1.07 27.68 13.13
CA THR A 16 -1.84 26.88 14.08
C THR A 16 -2.42 25.69 13.32
N GLY A 17 -2.01 24.49 13.67
CA GLY A 17 -2.43 23.29 12.95
C GLY A 17 -1.79 22.02 13.51
N PHE A 18 -2.02 20.93 12.82
CA PHE A 18 -1.49 19.62 13.13
C PHE A 18 -0.25 19.34 12.30
N LEU A 19 0.76 18.74 12.90
CA LEU A 19 1.95 18.30 12.20
C LEU A 19 2.39 16.93 12.75
N MET A 20 3.07 16.17 11.90
CA MET A 20 3.71 14.92 12.25
C MET A 20 5.05 15.17 12.92
N VAL A 21 5.32 14.47 14.01
CA VAL A 21 6.63 14.47 14.68
C VAL A 21 7.57 13.51 13.95
N ARG A 22 8.50 14.05 13.17
CA ARG A 22 9.52 13.25 12.49
C ARG A 22 10.69 12.92 13.42
N MET A 23 11.00 13.84 14.33
CA MET A 23 12.05 13.69 15.35
C MET A 23 11.72 14.60 16.53
N ALA A 24 12.06 14.17 17.74
CA ALA A 24 11.97 15.00 18.95
C ALA A 24 13.06 14.62 19.95
N GLU A 25 13.92 15.57 20.30
CA GLU A 25 15.01 15.36 21.24
C GLU A 25 15.14 16.52 22.22
N GLN A 26 15.46 16.23 23.47
CA GLN A 26 15.81 17.27 24.43
C GLN A 26 17.29 17.63 24.27
N ARG A 27 17.60 18.90 24.05
CA ARG A 27 18.95 19.41 23.86
C ARG A 27 19.27 20.54 24.88
N GLN A 28 20.55 20.90 24.94
CA GLN A 28 21.03 22.00 25.75
C GLN A 28 21.63 23.09 24.89
N SER A 29 21.28 24.36 25.17
CA SER A 29 21.88 25.52 24.51
C SER A 29 23.32 25.74 24.98
N SER A 30 24.08 26.59 24.28
CA SER A 30 25.42 27.01 24.71
C SER A 30 25.44 27.73 26.07
N LYS A 31 24.28 28.20 26.54
CA LYS A 31 24.11 28.84 27.87
C LYS A 31 23.66 27.85 28.96
N GLY A 32 23.48 26.56 28.60
CA GLY A 32 23.04 25.52 29.54
C GLY A 32 21.52 25.35 29.63
N ASP A 33 20.72 26.18 28.95
CA ASP A 33 19.26 26.07 29.00
C ASP A 33 18.79 24.85 28.21
N LYS A 34 17.91 24.07 28.80
CA LYS A 34 17.26 22.95 28.10
C LYS A 34 16.21 23.45 27.15
N TYR A 35 16.15 22.88 25.96
CA TYR A 35 15.10 23.11 24.98
C TYR A 35 14.77 21.82 24.25
N LEU A 36 13.60 21.76 23.64
CA LEU A 36 13.18 20.65 22.80
C LEU A 36 13.47 21.01 21.33
N ASP A 37 14.26 20.18 20.67
CA ASP A 37 14.58 20.25 19.24
C ASP A 37 13.79 19.19 18.50
N MET A 38 12.95 19.61 17.55
CA MET A 38 12.06 18.73 16.81
C MET A 38 12.20 18.97 15.32
N THR A 39 11.87 17.95 14.55
CA THR A 39 11.51 18.06 13.13
C THR A 39 10.03 17.77 13.03
N LEU A 40 9.25 18.73 12.57
CA LEU A 40 7.80 18.63 12.38
C LEU A 40 7.49 18.78 10.90
N GLY A 41 6.57 17.97 10.39
CA GLY A 41 6.23 17.99 8.97
C GLY A 41 4.79 17.67 8.65
N ASP A 42 4.45 17.91 7.41
CA ASP A 42 3.22 17.49 6.77
C ASP A 42 3.54 16.68 5.49
N ALA A 43 2.54 16.40 4.66
CA ALA A 43 2.73 15.69 3.38
C ALA A 43 3.60 16.47 2.36
N THR A 44 3.83 17.77 2.58
CA THR A 44 4.55 18.64 1.63
C THR A 44 6.00 18.89 2.01
N GLY A 45 6.39 18.68 3.27
CA GLY A 45 7.76 18.89 3.74
C GLY A 45 7.89 18.95 5.26
N ASP A 46 9.12 19.18 5.70
CA ASP A 46 9.52 19.21 7.10
C ASP A 46 10.20 20.52 7.46
N LEU A 47 9.96 21.01 8.68
CA LEU A 47 10.65 22.14 9.28
C LEU A 47 11.20 21.79 10.66
N ASN A 48 12.37 22.33 10.99
CA ASN A 48 12.87 22.30 12.36
C ASN A 48 11.93 23.13 13.28
N ALA A 49 11.72 22.66 14.48
CA ALA A 49 10.87 23.31 15.48
C ALA A 49 11.56 23.33 16.84
N LYS A 50 11.51 24.48 17.53
CA LYS A 50 12.12 24.64 18.84
C LYS A 50 11.09 25.10 19.87
N VAL A 51 11.09 24.39 21.01
CA VAL A 51 10.34 24.77 22.23
C VAL A 51 11.35 25.16 23.30
N TRP A 52 11.34 26.41 23.66
CA TRP A 52 12.26 26.96 24.67
C TRP A 52 11.73 26.82 26.11
N ASP A 53 10.90 25.81 26.33
CA ASP A 53 10.45 25.41 27.66
C ASP A 53 11.24 24.15 28.08
N GLY A 54 12.16 24.33 29.01
CA GLY A 54 13.01 23.23 29.52
C GLY A 54 12.27 22.11 30.25
N LYS A 55 10.95 22.24 30.48
CA LYS A 55 10.07 21.25 31.09
C LYS A 55 9.25 20.47 30.07
N ALA A 56 9.26 20.88 28.79
CA ALA A 56 8.51 20.21 27.75
C ALA A 56 9.08 18.79 27.51
N GLU A 57 8.23 17.79 27.60
CA GLU A 57 8.59 16.40 27.27
C GLU A 57 8.58 16.21 25.74
N PRO A 58 9.54 15.46 25.18
CA PRO A 58 9.56 15.16 23.76
C PRO A 58 8.35 14.30 23.40
N PRO A 59 7.52 14.72 22.40
CA PRO A 59 6.46 13.87 21.87
C PRO A 59 7.06 12.67 21.16
N GLN A 60 6.28 11.61 21.08
CA GLN A 60 6.70 10.37 20.40
C GLN A 60 6.89 10.63 18.90
N THR A 61 7.99 10.19 18.34
CA THR A 61 8.21 10.16 16.88
C THR A 61 7.09 9.35 16.21
N GLY A 62 6.60 9.82 15.07
CA GLY A 62 5.44 9.24 14.36
C GLY A 62 4.08 9.68 14.93
N SER A 63 4.03 10.42 16.03
CA SER A 63 2.77 10.96 16.55
C SER A 63 2.40 12.29 15.90
N VAL A 64 1.11 12.59 15.91
CA VAL A 64 0.58 13.91 15.51
C VAL A 64 0.52 14.83 16.74
N ILE A 65 0.92 16.07 16.55
CA ILE A 65 0.73 17.13 17.56
C ILE A 65 0.07 18.34 16.95
N LYS A 66 -0.74 19.04 17.75
CA LYS A 66 -1.24 20.38 17.42
C LYS A 66 -0.27 21.41 17.96
N ILE A 67 0.20 22.32 17.10
CA ILE A 67 1.08 23.40 17.54
C ILE A 67 0.46 24.77 17.23
N ARG A 68 0.89 25.75 18.04
CA ARG A 68 0.83 27.18 17.73
C ARG A 68 2.27 27.67 17.69
N ALA A 69 2.67 28.24 16.56
CA ALA A 69 4.06 28.61 16.31
C ALA A 69 4.16 29.85 15.41
N THR A 70 5.29 30.54 15.49
CA THR A 70 5.68 31.54 14.50
C THR A 70 6.86 31.02 13.69
N VAL A 71 6.81 31.16 12.37
CA VAL A 71 7.90 30.78 11.46
C VAL A 71 8.99 31.85 11.54
N GLN A 72 10.20 31.44 11.87
CA GLN A 72 11.39 32.30 11.95
C GLN A 72 12.44 31.84 10.96
N GLU A 73 13.34 32.73 10.60
CA GLU A 73 14.53 32.39 9.84
C GLU A 73 15.75 32.40 10.77
N TYR A 74 16.51 31.30 10.72
CA TYR A 74 17.77 31.16 11.44
C TYR A 74 18.83 30.55 10.53
N ASN A 75 19.95 31.23 10.35
CA ASN A 75 21.03 30.84 9.43
C ASN A 75 20.53 30.52 8.00
N GLY A 76 19.62 31.32 7.47
CA GLY A 76 19.05 31.15 6.13
C GLY A 76 18.06 30.00 5.97
N ARG A 77 17.61 29.40 7.08
CA ARG A 77 16.62 28.31 7.07
C ARG A 77 15.39 28.69 7.90
N LEU A 78 14.23 28.36 7.38
CA LEU A 78 12.99 28.52 8.12
C LEU A 78 12.90 27.48 9.25
N GLN A 79 12.36 27.88 10.38
CA GLN A 79 12.07 27.02 11.52
C GLN A 79 10.85 27.51 12.30
N PHE A 80 10.15 26.60 12.97
CA PHE A 80 9.09 26.95 13.91
C PHE A 80 9.68 27.37 15.26
N ARG A 81 9.28 28.54 15.74
CA ARG A 81 9.32 28.87 17.16
C ARG A 81 7.99 28.48 17.76
N VAL A 82 7.95 27.34 18.43
CA VAL A 82 6.72 26.81 19.02
C VAL A 82 6.39 27.55 20.32
N GLU A 83 5.17 28.05 20.41
CA GLU A 83 4.63 28.76 21.57
C GLU A 83 3.79 27.82 22.44
N GLN A 84 3.05 26.91 21.79
CA GLN A 84 2.20 25.93 22.45
C GLN A 84 2.19 24.64 21.63
N MET A 85 2.13 23.50 22.32
CA MET A 85 1.93 22.19 21.70
C MET A 85 1.05 21.31 22.59
N ARG A 86 0.27 20.43 21.97
CA ARG A 86 -0.53 19.40 22.64
C ARG A 86 -0.78 18.20 21.74
N LYS A 87 -1.15 17.08 22.32
CA LYS A 87 -1.69 15.94 21.57
C LYS A 87 -3.06 16.30 20.96
N PRO A 88 -3.47 15.65 19.86
CA PRO A 88 -4.84 15.73 19.37
C PRO A 88 -5.84 15.29 20.44
N MET A 89 -7.02 15.87 20.44
CA MET A 89 -8.16 15.46 21.26
C MET A 89 -9.21 14.77 20.38
N PRO A 90 -10.11 13.98 20.95
CA PRO A 90 -11.12 13.25 20.15
C PRO A 90 -12.00 14.16 19.28
N GLU A 91 -12.19 15.41 19.67
CA GLU A 91 -12.95 16.42 18.92
C GLU A 91 -12.13 17.14 17.83
N ASP A 92 -10.82 16.91 17.77
CA ASP A 92 -10.00 17.47 16.70
C ASP A 92 -10.19 16.66 15.42
N ASP A 93 -10.59 17.32 14.35
CA ASP A 93 -10.68 16.74 13.01
C ASP A 93 -9.28 16.74 12.36
N VAL A 94 -8.55 15.65 12.55
CA VAL A 94 -7.18 15.48 12.03
C VAL A 94 -7.22 14.79 10.68
N ASP A 95 -6.98 15.54 9.63
CA ASP A 95 -6.87 15.00 8.28
C ASP A 95 -5.45 14.45 8.03
N MET A 96 -5.32 13.11 8.10
CA MET A 96 -4.04 12.42 7.91
C MET A 96 -3.48 12.60 6.49
N THR A 97 -4.32 12.86 5.49
CA THR A 97 -3.86 13.06 4.11
C THR A 97 -3.04 14.34 3.94
N GLN A 98 -3.23 15.30 4.83
CA GLN A 98 -2.40 16.50 4.87
C GLN A 98 -1.07 16.29 5.62
N LEU A 99 -0.97 15.29 6.46
CA LEU A 99 0.17 15.08 7.37
C LEU A 99 1.20 14.07 6.87
N THR A 100 0.77 13.11 6.05
CA THR A 100 1.64 12.07 5.52
C THR A 100 1.17 11.65 4.12
N LEU A 101 2.06 11.01 3.37
CA LEU A 101 1.67 10.35 2.13
C LEU A 101 0.66 9.25 2.45
N CYS A 102 -0.48 9.29 1.77
CA CYS A 102 -1.56 8.31 1.90
C CYS A 102 -1.88 7.69 0.55
N ALA A 103 -2.38 6.47 0.59
CA ALA A 103 -3.02 5.86 -0.56
C ALA A 103 -4.11 6.78 -1.15
N PRO A 104 -4.35 6.74 -2.47
CA PRO A 104 -5.28 7.65 -3.15
C PRO A 104 -6.75 7.38 -2.79
N GLU A 105 -7.07 6.17 -2.36
CA GLU A 105 -8.41 5.77 -1.93
C GLU A 105 -8.47 5.64 -0.40
N LYS A 106 -9.68 5.76 0.17
CA LYS A 106 -9.87 5.56 1.61
C LYS A 106 -9.61 4.10 2.00
N PRO A 107 -8.95 3.84 3.13
CA PRO A 107 -8.65 2.48 3.55
C PRO A 107 -9.89 1.61 3.73
N GLU A 108 -11.01 2.18 4.20
CA GLU A 108 -12.26 1.47 4.35
C GLU A 108 -12.83 0.99 3.01
N ASP A 109 -12.75 1.83 1.96
CA ASP A 109 -13.24 1.50 0.62
C ASP A 109 -12.36 0.42 -0.03
N MET A 110 -11.03 0.51 0.12
CA MET A 110 -10.09 -0.51 -0.36
C MET A 110 -10.27 -1.85 0.36
N PHE A 111 -10.45 -1.81 1.68
CA PHE A 111 -10.71 -3.01 2.48
C PHE A 111 -12.04 -3.67 2.08
N GLN A 112 -13.08 -2.88 1.83
CA GLN A 112 -14.38 -3.38 1.35
C GLN A 112 -14.23 -4.09 0.00
N LYS A 113 -13.45 -3.56 -0.95
CA LYS A 113 -13.16 -4.22 -2.24
C LYS A 113 -12.51 -5.60 -2.05
N ILE A 114 -11.60 -5.73 -1.08
CA ILE A 114 -11.00 -7.03 -0.75
C ILE A 114 -12.06 -7.99 -0.19
N GLN A 115 -12.92 -7.53 0.71
CA GLN A 115 -14.02 -8.34 1.25
C GLN A 115 -15.00 -8.78 0.15
N ASP A 116 -15.40 -7.86 -0.72
CA ASP A 116 -16.30 -8.16 -1.85
C ASP A 116 -15.66 -9.19 -2.80
N THR A 117 -14.34 -9.09 -3.03
CA THR A 117 -13.60 -10.08 -3.82
C THR A 117 -13.63 -11.46 -3.17
N ILE A 118 -13.42 -11.54 -1.85
CA ILE A 118 -13.49 -12.81 -1.12
C ILE A 118 -14.92 -13.39 -1.18
N ASP A 119 -15.93 -12.56 -0.99
CA ASP A 119 -17.32 -12.98 -0.98
C ASP A 119 -17.80 -13.46 -2.36
N ALA A 120 -17.22 -12.93 -3.44
CA ALA A 120 -17.51 -13.34 -4.81
C ALA A 120 -16.80 -14.63 -5.25
N MET A 121 -15.86 -15.18 -4.48
CA MET A 121 -15.19 -16.44 -4.81
C MET A 121 -16.17 -17.62 -4.76
N HIS A 122 -15.95 -18.62 -5.61
CA HIS A 122 -16.72 -19.88 -5.60
C HIS A 122 -16.10 -20.94 -4.68
N THR A 123 -14.82 -20.80 -4.35
CA THR A 123 -14.04 -21.76 -3.55
C THR A 123 -14.16 -21.42 -2.07
N GLU A 124 -15.09 -22.09 -1.35
CA GLU A 124 -15.36 -21.85 0.08
C GLU A 124 -14.11 -21.97 0.96
N ASP A 125 -13.21 -22.90 0.67
CA ASP A 125 -12.01 -23.11 1.46
C ASP A 125 -11.09 -21.89 1.42
N LEU A 126 -10.90 -21.29 0.23
CA LEU A 126 -10.13 -20.04 0.08
C LEU A 126 -10.81 -18.88 0.80
N GLN A 127 -12.13 -18.75 0.68
CA GLN A 127 -12.90 -17.73 1.41
C GLN A 127 -12.66 -17.80 2.93
N LYS A 128 -12.75 -19.03 3.49
CA LYS A 128 -12.59 -19.26 4.93
C LYS A 128 -11.17 -18.87 5.39
N ILE A 129 -10.13 -19.32 4.68
CA ILE A 129 -8.75 -19.00 5.00
C ILE A 129 -8.51 -17.48 4.93
N LEU A 130 -8.98 -16.82 3.86
CA LEU A 130 -8.76 -15.39 3.68
C LEU A 130 -9.48 -14.54 4.73
N ARG A 131 -10.71 -14.89 5.12
CA ARG A 131 -11.43 -14.20 6.20
C ARG A 131 -10.68 -14.27 7.54
N GLU A 132 -10.09 -15.43 7.86
CA GLU A 132 -9.22 -15.58 9.03
C GLU A 132 -7.96 -14.71 8.94
N LEU A 133 -7.31 -14.70 7.78
CA LEU A 133 -6.10 -13.90 7.55
C LEU A 133 -6.36 -12.40 7.67
N ILE A 134 -7.31 -11.86 6.88
CA ILE A 134 -7.60 -10.42 6.92
C ILE A 134 -8.20 -9.97 8.25
N GLY A 135 -8.98 -10.85 8.93
CA GLY A 135 -9.52 -10.60 10.26
C GLY A 135 -8.43 -10.41 11.31
N ALA A 136 -7.36 -11.20 11.24
CA ALA A 136 -6.24 -11.13 12.18
C ALA A 136 -5.42 -9.84 12.10
N CYS A 137 -5.37 -9.20 10.92
CA CYS A 137 -4.57 -7.97 10.70
C CYS A 137 -5.41 -6.74 10.32
N ARG A 138 -6.75 -6.81 10.42
CA ARG A 138 -7.68 -5.77 9.96
C ARG A 138 -7.31 -4.36 10.41
N GLU A 139 -7.06 -4.16 11.70
CA GLU A 139 -6.75 -2.83 12.25
C GLU A 139 -5.48 -2.26 11.65
N LYS A 140 -4.47 -3.10 11.50
CA LYS A 140 -3.17 -2.72 10.91
C LYS A 140 -3.30 -2.41 9.42
N LEU A 141 -4.08 -3.17 8.67
CA LEU A 141 -4.30 -2.95 7.23
C LEU A 141 -4.78 -1.53 6.93
N MET A 142 -5.54 -0.88 7.83
CA MET A 142 -6.04 0.48 7.63
C MET A 142 -4.93 1.53 7.50
N TYR A 143 -3.71 1.25 7.93
CA TYR A 143 -2.62 2.22 7.90
C TYR A 143 -1.26 1.65 7.47
N TYR A 144 -1.11 0.33 7.35
CA TYR A 144 0.19 -0.26 7.04
C TYR A 144 0.65 0.05 5.61
N PRO A 145 1.92 0.44 5.43
CA PRO A 145 2.55 0.57 4.11
C PRO A 145 2.92 -0.80 3.54
N ALA A 146 3.09 -0.89 2.21
CA ALA A 146 3.58 -2.11 1.58
C ALA A 146 5.10 -2.31 1.71
N ALA A 147 5.84 -1.21 1.92
CA ALA A 147 7.30 -1.24 2.08
C ALA A 147 7.77 -0.08 2.97
N GLN A 148 9.00 -0.18 3.49
CA GLN A 148 9.60 0.90 4.28
C GLN A 148 9.94 2.14 3.45
N ARG A 149 10.42 2.00 2.21
CA ARG A 149 10.96 3.08 1.38
C ARG A 149 10.70 2.98 -0.11
N LEU A 150 10.23 1.85 -0.61
CA LEU A 150 10.05 1.61 -2.03
C LEU A 150 8.59 1.86 -2.47
N HIS A 151 8.03 0.96 -3.27
CA HIS A 151 6.65 1.07 -3.74
C HIS A 151 5.64 1.10 -2.58
N HIS A 152 4.59 1.89 -2.73
CA HIS A 152 3.51 2.02 -1.74
C HIS A 152 3.99 2.24 -0.30
N ALA A 153 5.14 2.95 -0.12
CA ALA A 153 5.66 3.38 1.18
C ALA A 153 4.86 4.58 1.71
N GLU A 154 3.56 4.40 1.85
CA GLU A 154 2.56 5.40 2.22
C GLU A 154 1.55 4.80 3.20
N ARG A 155 0.81 5.63 3.90
CA ARG A 155 -0.26 5.17 4.79
C ARG A 155 -1.31 4.41 3.99
N SER A 156 -1.68 3.22 4.45
CA SER A 156 -2.59 2.28 3.76
C SER A 156 -2.04 1.75 2.43
N GLY A 157 -0.72 1.83 2.23
CA GLY A 157 -0.04 1.40 1.01
C GLY A 157 -0.19 -0.09 0.74
N LEU A 158 -0.28 -0.94 1.77
CA LEU A 158 -0.52 -2.38 1.61
C LEU A 158 -1.91 -2.68 1.03
N LEU A 159 -2.94 -1.94 1.45
CA LEU A 159 -4.27 -2.03 0.83
C LEU A 159 -4.27 -1.52 -0.62
N HIS A 160 -3.56 -0.41 -0.87
CA HIS A 160 -3.45 0.16 -2.22
C HIS A 160 -2.76 -0.84 -3.17
N HIS A 161 -1.62 -1.38 -2.78
CA HIS A 161 -0.92 -2.44 -3.51
C HIS A 161 -1.83 -3.64 -3.81
N THR A 162 -2.44 -4.22 -2.78
CA THR A 162 -3.34 -5.36 -2.93
C THR A 162 -4.50 -5.08 -3.90
N THR A 163 -5.16 -3.91 -3.78
CA THR A 163 -6.30 -3.57 -4.65
C THR A 163 -5.88 -3.25 -6.08
N SER A 164 -4.70 -2.66 -6.30
CA SER A 164 -4.11 -2.47 -7.62
C SER A 164 -3.80 -3.81 -8.29
N MET A 165 -3.16 -4.73 -7.55
CA MET A 165 -2.88 -6.07 -8.03
C MET A 165 -4.15 -6.87 -8.34
N LEU A 166 -5.24 -6.74 -7.55
CA LEU A 166 -6.53 -7.39 -7.85
C LEU A 166 -7.11 -6.92 -9.18
N LYS A 167 -7.07 -5.61 -9.47
CA LYS A 167 -7.50 -5.06 -10.77
C LYS A 167 -6.68 -5.65 -11.92
N THR A 168 -5.37 -5.75 -11.74
CA THR A 168 -4.46 -6.33 -12.74
C THR A 168 -4.71 -7.83 -12.92
N ALA A 169 -4.94 -8.56 -11.83
CA ALA A 169 -5.30 -9.98 -11.88
C ALA A 169 -6.58 -10.21 -12.68
N ASP A 170 -7.61 -9.40 -12.46
CA ASP A 170 -8.88 -9.52 -13.20
C ASP A 170 -8.69 -9.27 -14.71
N ALA A 171 -7.85 -8.30 -15.09
CA ALA A 171 -7.51 -8.06 -16.48
C ALA A 171 -6.78 -9.28 -17.11
N ILE A 172 -5.83 -9.87 -16.38
CA ILE A 172 -5.10 -11.08 -16.84
C ILE A 172 -6.05 -12.28 -16.96
N LEU A 173 -6.94 -12.49 -16.01
CA LEU A 173 -7.94 -13.56 -16.05
C LEU A 173 -8.88 -13.44 -17.25
N SER A 174 -9.18 -12.22 -17.71
CA SER A 174 -9.96 -12.02 -18.94
C SER A 174 -9.22 -12.49 -20.20
N VAL A 175 -7.90 -12.50 -20.19
CA VAL A 175 -7.04 -12.93 -21.32
C VAL A 175 -6.73 -14.43 -21.23
N TYR A 176 -6.54 -14.96 -20.02
CA TYR A 176 -6.12 -16.36 -19.76
C TYR A 176 -7.18 -17.12 -18.95
N PRO A 177 -8.30 -17.53 -19.55
CA PRO A 177 -9.43 -18.15 -18.86
C PRO A 177 -9.16 -19.56 -18.32
N PHE A 178 -8.00 -20.16 -18.59
CA PHE A 178 -7.59 -21.45 -18.02
C PHE A 178 -7.08 -21.32 -16.58
N LEU A 179 -6.75 -20.12 -16.12
CA LEU A 179 -6.28 -19.88 -14.75
C LEU A 179 -7.42 -20.05 -13.75
N ASN A 180 -7.09 -20.55 -12.56
CA ASN A 180 -8.01 -20.54 -11.43
C ASN A 180 -8.10 -19.12 -10.83
N GLY A 181 -9.19 -18.41 -11.17
CA GLY A 181 -9.36 -17.02 -10.76
C GLY A 181 -9.46 -16.83 -9.24
N ASP A 182 -10.10 -17.77 -8.53
CA ASP A 182 -10.20 -17.71 -7.07
C ASP A 182 -8.81 -17.88 -6.42
N LEU A 183 -8.03 -18.84 -6.91
CA LEU A 183 -6.68 -19.08 -6.39
C LEU A 183 -5.75 -17.90 -6.65
N LEU A 184 -5.79 -17.31 -7.85
CA LEU A 184 -4.99 -16.13 -8.17
C LEU A 184 -5.33 -14.94 -7.26
N ARG A 185 -6.61 -14.61 -7.12
CA ARG A 185 -7.07 -13.53 -6.22
C ARG A 185 -6.71 -13.82 -4.77
N ALA A 186 -6.84 -15.08 -4.34
CA ALA A 186 -6.44 -15.49 -2.99
C ALA A 186 -4.94 -15.28 -2.76
N GLY A 187 -4.11 -15.65 -3.73
CA GLY A 187 -2.67 -15.36 -3.69
C GLY A 187 -2.36 -13.88 -3.59
N VAL A 188 -3.02 -13.05 -4.41
CA VAL A 188 -2.88 -11.58 -4.36
C VAL A 188 -3.26 -11.02 -2.99
N ILE A 189 -4.34 -11.50 -2.37
CA ILE A 189 -4.75 -11.01 -1.05
C ILE A 189 -3.78 -11.45 0.05
N ALA A 190 -3.28 -12.68 -0.02
CA ALA A 190 -2.53 -13.29 1.08
C ALA A 190 -1.02 -13.00 1.06
N HIS A 191 -0.40 -12.71 -0.12
CA HIS A 191 1.05 -12.76 -0.29
C HIS A 191 1.84 -11.91 0.69
N ASP A 192 1.36 -10.72 0.99
CA ASP A 192 2.06 -9.68 1.74
C ASP A 192 1.44 -9.34 3.11
N LEU A 193 0.38 -10.02 3.55
CA LEU A 193 -0.30 -9.71 4.82
C LEU A 193 0.63 -9.77 6.02
N SER A 194 1.62 -10.67 5.98
CA SER A 194 2.62 -10.83 7.06
C SER A 194 3.59 -9.67 7.18
N LYS A 195 3.62 -8.72 6.25
CA LYS A 195 4.31 -7.44 6.42
C LYS A 195 3.77 -6.66 7.63
N THR A 196 2.53 -6.92 8.04
CA THR A 196 1.93 -6.35 9.26
C THR A 196 2.55 -6.90 10.56
N THR A 197 3.26 -8.01 10.51
CA THR A 197 4.05 -8.59 11.60
C THR A 197 5.54 -8.42 11.41
N GLU A 198 6.01 -8.40 10.17
CA GLU A 198 7.41 -8.18 9.81
C GLU A 198 7.90 -6.77 10.16
N MET A 199 7.15 -5.76 9.78
CA MET A 199 7.52 -4.36 9.97
C MET A 199 6.87 -3.77 11.23
N LEU A 200 7.53 -2.78 11.84
CA LEU A 200 7.00 -1.98 12.94
C LEU A 200 6.59 -0.61 12.41
N SER A 201 5.32 -0.44 12.13
CA SER A 201 4.73 0.81 11.61
C SER A 201 3.83 1.46 12.65
N ASP A 202 3.81 2.80 12.67
CA ASP A 202 2.81 3.58 13.39
C ASP A 202 1.56 3.85 12.53
N GLU A 203 0.54 4.46 13.13
CA GLU A 203 -0.72 4.78 12.45
C GLU A 203 -0.58 5.80 11.31
N SER A 204 0.56 6.46 11.19
CA SER A 204 0.87 7.34 10.07
C SER A 204 1.38 6.59 8.83
N GLY A 205 1.58 5.28 8.94
CA GLY A 205 2.17 4.47 7.87
C GLY A 205 3.69 4.58 7.78
N ASN A 206 4.34 5.11 8.81
CA ASN A 206 5.79 5.21 8.83
C ASN A 206 6.41 3.99 9.51
N VAL A 207 7.26 3.27 8.79
CA VAL A 207 8.00 2.10 9.31
C VAL A 207 9.24 2.57 10.03
N HIS A 208 9.31 2.32 11.31
CA HIS A 208 10.47 2.69 12.15
C HIS A 208 11.56 1.64 12.14
N ASP A 209 11.18 0.37 12.14
CA ASP A 209 12.09 -0.77 12.23
C ASP A 209 11.38 -2.05 11.78
N TYR A 210 12.10 -3.15 11.79
CA TYR A 210 11.57 -4.49 11.64
C TYR A 210 11.42 -5.17 13.00
N SER A 211 10.42 -6.03 13.16
CA SER A 211 10.31 -6.86 14.36
C SER A 211 11.45 -7.87 14.43
N THR A 212 11.73 -8.39 15.63
CA THR A 212 12.74 -9.46 15.78
C THR A 212 12.39 -10.67 14.93
N GLU A 213 11.12 -11.03 14.87
CA GLU A 213 10.64 -12.15 14.05
C GLU A 213 10.74 -11.81 12.55
N GLY A 214 10.45 -10.56 12.16
CA GLY A 214 10.63 -10.06 10.80
C GLY A 214 12.08 -10.16 10.33
N LEU A 215 13.04 -9.75 11.18
CA LEU A 215 14.47 -9.83 10.86
C LEU A 215 14.98 -11.28 10.76
N LEU A 216 14.40 -12.22 11.52
CA LEU A 216 14.85 -13.61 11.54
C LEU A 216 14.19 -14.47 10.45
N LEU A 217 12.94 -14.24 10.12
CA LEU A 217 12.14 -15.11 9.25
C LEU A 217 11.72 -14.43 7.96
N GLY A 218 11.46 -13.13 7.99
CA GLY A 218 10.87 -12.38 6.87
C GLY A 218 9.41 -12.74 6.62
N HIS A 219 8.67 -11.87 5.89
CA HIS A 219 7.24 -12.06 5.63
C HIS A 219 6.91 -13.31 4.80
N LEU A 220 7.81 -13.80 3.95
CA LEU A 220 7.59 -15.02 3.16
C LEU A 220 7.36 -16.24 4.06
N VAL A 221 8.25 -16.45 5.05
CA VAL A 221 8.16 -17.59 5.97
C VAL A 221 7.04 -17.40 6.99
N GLN A 222 6.89 -16.20 7.52
CA GLN A 222 5.77 -15.84 8.40
C GLN A 222 4.44 -16.05 7.69
N GLY A 223 4.32 -15.61 6.43
CA GLY A 223 3.10 -15.75 5.63
C GLY A 223 2.67 -17.20 5.42
N VAL A 224 3.62 -18.11 5.15
CA VAL A 224 3.29 -19.54 5.10
C VAL A 224 2.75 -20.04 6.43
N SER A 225 3.35 -19.61 7.54
CA SER A 225 2.89 -20.00 8.89
C SER A 225 1.51 -19.46 9.18
N GLU A 226 1.23 -18.21 8.81
CA GLU A 226 -0.07 -17.56 9.00
C GLU A 226 -1.17 -18.19 8.14
N VAL A 227 -0.88 -18.53 6.86
CA VAL A 227 -1.82 -19.27 5.98
C VAL A 227 -2.19 -20.60 6.59
N ARG A 228 -1.21 -21.37 7.09
CA ARG A 228 -1.47 -22.68 7.72
C ARG A 228 -2.28 -22.53 9.00
N ALA A 229 -1.91 -21.58 9.86
CA ALA A 229 -2.64 -21.31 11.09
C ALA A 229 -4.08 -20.83 10.81
N ALA A 230 -4.29 -20.02 9.77
CA ALA A 230 -5.62 -19.60 9.35
C ALA A 230 -6.45 -20.78 8.82
N ALA A 231 -5.85 -21.66 8.02
CA ALA A 231 -6.49 -22.88 7.54
C ALA A 231 -6.89 -23.80 8.70
N ASP A 232 -6.01 -23.99 9.69
CA ASP A 232 -6.32 -24.80 10.88
C ASP A 232 -7.49 -24.21 11.69
N ARG A 233 -7.52 -22.88 11.91
CA ARG A 233 -8.64 -22.21 12.58
C ARG A 233 -9.94 -22.32 11.81
N ALA A 234 -9.86 -22.24 10.47
CA ALA A 234 -11.01 -22.38 9.58
C ALA A 234 -11.48 -23.83 9.38
N GLY A 235 -10.73 -24.81 9.89
CA GLY A 235 -10.99 -26.23 9.66
C GLY A 235 -10.78 -26.67 8.22
N VAL A 236 -9.93 -25.98 7.46
CA VAL A 236 -9.63 -26.25 6.05
C VAL A 236 -8.34 -27.05 5.93
N THR A 237 -8.38 -28.10 5.12
CA THR A 237 -7.22 -28.95 4.80
C THR A 237 -7.19 -29.22 3.31
N GLY A 238 -6.07 -29.73 2.80
CA GLY A 238 -5.96 -30.19 1.42
C GLY A 238 -5.12 -29.28 0.52
N GLU A 239 -5.39 -29.37 -0.79
CA GLU A 239 -4.50 -28.81 -1.82
C GLU A 239 -4.45 -27.28 -1.80
N TYR A 240 -5.58 -26.59 -1.57
CA TYR A 240 -5.60 -25.13 -1.56
C TYR A 240 -4.70 -24.52 -0.47
N VAL A 241 -4.58 -25.16 0.69
CA VAL A 241 -3.65 -24.71 1.75
C VAL A 241 -2.20 -24.80 1.26
N LEU A 242 -1.85 -25.89 0.57
CA LEU A 242 -0.52 -26.08 0.02
C LEU A 242 -0.23 -25.08 -1.12
N LEU A 243 -1.16 -24.91 -2.06
CA LEU A 243 -1.00 -24.00 -3.20
C LEU A 243 -0.89 -22.55 -2.75
N LEU A 244 -1.75 -22.09 -1.83
CA LEU A 244 -1.69 -20.74 -1.28
C LEU A 244 -0.39 -20.52 -0.50
N SER A 245 0.07 -21.50 0.30
CA SER A 245 1.37 -21.44 0.98
C SER A 245 2.52 -21.34 -0.02
N HIS A 246 2.44 -22.05 -1.15
CA HIS A 246 3.45 -21.97 -2.21
C HIS A 246 3.43 -20.60 -2.88
N MET A 247 2.26 -20.03 -3.17
CA MET A 247 2.16 -18.68 -3.75
C MET A 247 2.82 -17.64 -2.85
N VAL A 248 2.55 -17.70 -1.54
CA VAL A 248 3.16 -16.78 -0.56
C VAL A 248 4.68 -16.92 -0.53
N ILE A 249 5.24 -18.14 -0.51
CA ILE A 249 6.70 -18.29 -0.38
C ILE A 249 7.47 -18.07 -1.68
N SER A 250 6.78 -18.09 -2.84
CA SER A 250 7.41 -18.01 -4.17
C SER A 250 7.18 -16.67 -4.88
N HIS A 251 6.36 -15.74 -4.32
CA HIS A 251 5.95 -14.54 -5.07
C HIS A 251 7.10 -13.59 -5.43
N HIS A 252 8.23 -13.60 -4.74
CA HIS A 252 9.42 -12.86 -5.18
C HIS A 252 10.17 -13.51 -6.36
N GLY A 253 9.73 -14.68 -6.83
CA GLY A 253 10.21 -15.36 -8.05
C GLY A 253 11.50 -16.13 -7.86
N THR A 254 12.59 -15.50 -7.44
CA THR A 254 13.92 -16.12 -7.36
C THR A 254 14.54 -16.02 -5.96
N ALA A 255 15.54 -16.88 -5.73
CA ALA A 255 16.27 -16.91 -4.45
C ALA A 255 17.05 -15.60 -4.18
N GLU A 256 17.44 -14.88 -5.20
CA GLU A 256 18.12 -13.58 -5.10
C GLU A 256 17.22 -12.53 -4.43
N PHE A 257 15.90 -12.64 -4.62
CA PHE A 257 14.89 -11.78 -4.00
C PHE A 257 14.24 -12.40 -2.77
N GLY A 258 14.72 -13.55 -2.30
CA GLY A 258 14.31 -14.18 -1.04
C GLY A 258 13.38 -15.39 -1.17
N SER A 259 12.80 -15.68 -2.35
CA SER A 259 11.95 -16.86 -2.54
C SER A 259 12.81 -18.13 -2.58
N PRO A 260 12.65 -19.07 -1.63
CA PRO A 260 13.47 -20.30 -1.61
C PRO A 260 13.10 -21.26 -2.73
N ARG A 261 11.99 -21.07 -3.41
CA ARG A 261 11.50 -21.80 -4.58
C ARG A 261 10.90 -20.82 -5.58
N PRO A 262 11.12 -21.02 -6.89
CA PRO A 262 10.40 -20.26 -7.91
C PRO A 262 8.92 -20.65 -7.93
N PRO A 263 8.05 -19.84 -8.55
CA PRO A 263 6.68 -20.25 -8.84
C PRO A 263 6.63 -21.54 -9.66
N MET A 264 5.77 -22.50 -9.26
CA MET A 264 5.74 -23.84 -9.85
C MET A 264 4.43 -24.17 -10.58
N PHE A 265 3.50 -23.21 -10.66
CA PHE A 265 2.24 -23.34 -11.39
C PHE A 265 1.75 -21.97 -11.89
N PRO A 266 0.83 -21.90 -12.87
CA PRO A 266 0.51 -20.67 -13.58
C PRO A 266 0.05 -19.52 -12.69
N GLU A 267 -0.81 -19.75 -11.71
CA GLU A 267 -1.33 -18.68 -10.82
C GLU A 267 -0.21 -18.09 -9.94
N ALA A 268 0.75 -18.92 -9.50
CA ALA A 268 1.91 -18.45 -8.74
C ALA A 268 2.85 -17.60 -9.60
N GLU A 269 3.07 -17.99 -10.86
CA GLU A 269 3.86 -17.21 -11.82
C GLU A 269 3.21 -15.87 -12.13
N VAL A 270 1.90 -15.87 -12.36
CA VAL A 270 1.14 -14.63 -12.59
C VAL A 270 1.18 -13.72 -11.37
N LEU A 271 1.05 -14.27 -10.15
CA LEU A 271 1.18 -13.47 -8.92
C LEU A 271 2.54 -12.76 -8.87
N HIS A 272 3.64 -13.49 -9.09
CA HIS A 272 4.98 -12.92 -9.13
C HIS A 272 5.11 -11.78 -10.15
N MET A 273 4.58 -11.99 -11.37
CA MET A 273 4.63 -10.97 -12.42
C MET A 273 3.81 -9.73 -12.09
N ILE A 274 2.63 -9.89 -11.50
CA ILE A 274 1.76 -8.77 -11.10
C ILE A 274 2.41 -7.96 -9.98
N ASP A 275 2.99 -8.61 -8.99
CA ASP A 275 3.65 -7.99 -7.85
C ASP A 275 4.83 -7.12 -8.32
N ASP A 276 5.73 -7.70 -9.12
CA ASP A 276 6.87 -6.98 -9.71
C ASP A 276 6.42 -5.82 -10.62
N LEU A 277 5.35 -6.03 -11.39
CA LEU A 277 4.76 -4.99 -12.25
C LEU A 277 4.22 -3.83 -11.42
N ASP A 278 3.38 -4.10 -10.41
CA ASP A 278 2.74 -3.07 -9.59
C ASP A 278 3.79 -2.26 -8.82
N ALA A 279 4.78 -2.94 -8.22
CA ALA A 279 5.90 -2.30 -7.54
C ALA A 279 6.65 -1.33 -8.47
N LYS A 280 7.01 -1.78 -9.68
CA LYS A 280 7.72 -0.95 -10.67
C LYS A 280 6.89 0.21 -11.17
N MET A 281 5.60 -0.01 -11.45
CA MET A 281 4.71 1.05 -11.95
C MET A 281 4.50 2.14 -10.91
N ASN A 282 4.28 1.78 -9.65
CA ASN A 282 4.16 2.75 -8.56
C ASN A 282 5.42 3.60 -8.41
N GLU A 283 6.60 2.98 -8.43
CA GLU A 283 7.88 3.71 -8.36
C GLU A 283 8.10 4.62 -9.57
N MET A 284 7.82 4.12 -10.80
CA MET A 284 7.94 4.92 -12.02
C MET A 284 6.99 6.11 -12.02
N GLU A 285 5.74 5.93 -11.57
CA GLU A 285 4.78 7.02 -11.43
C GLU A 285 5.30 8.11 -10.48
N ALA A 286 5.80 7.72 -9.31
CA ALA A 286 6.38 8.65 -8.34
C ALA A 286 7.57 9.42 -8.91
N VAL A 287 8.39 8.78 -9.75
CA VAL A 287 9.51 9.43 -10.44
C VAL A 287 9.03 10.39 -11.51
N MET A 288 8.02 10.00 -12.31
CA MET A 288 7.46 10.89 -13.35
C MET A 288 6.84 12.15 -12.76
N LYS A 289 6.11 12.06 -11.63
CA LYS A 289 5.52 13.21 -10.93
C LYS A 289 6.54 14.30 -10.55
N ARG A 290 7.80 13.92 -10.28
CA ARG A 290 8.89 14.86 -9.89
C ARG A 290 9.88 15.20 -11.01
N THR A 291 9.80 14.53 -12.14
CA THR A 291 10.70 14.75 -13.29
C THR A 291 9.99 15.61 -14.33
N PRO A 292 10.53 16.76 -14.75
CA PRO A 292 9.91 17.56 -15.82
C PRO A 292 9.80 16.77 -17.13
N PRO A 293 8.75 16.99 -17.96
CA PRO A 293 8.66 16.38 -19.28
C PRO A 293 9.86 16.73 -20.19
N GLY A 294 10.26 15.80 -21.03
CA GLY A 294 11.37 15.97 -21.99
C GLY A 294 12.77 15.73 -21.44
N VAL A 295 12.91 15.37 -20.17
CA VAL A 295 14.22 15.10 -19.56
C VAL A 295 14.31 13.72 -18.92
N PHE A 296 15.51 13.25 -18.65
CA PHE A 296 15.75 12.06 -17.87
C PHE A 296 15.72 12.36 -16.37
N SER A 297 15.15 11.47 -15.59
CA SER A 297 15.25 11.47 -14.13
C SER A 297 16.70 11.29 -13.67
N GLU A 298 16.95 11.45 -12.37
CA GLU A 298 18.15 10.86 -11.75
C GLU A 298 18.11 9.34 -11.83
N LYS A 299 19.28 8.69 -11.58
CA LYS A 299 19.34 7.23 -11.53
C LYS A 299 18.48 6.70 -10.37
N ILE A 300 17.55 5.81 -10.68
CA ILE A 300 16.69 5.14 -9.71
C ILE A 300 17.39 3.85 -9.30
N TRP A 301 17.68 3.75 -8.03
CA TRP A 301 18.52 2.68 -7.49
C TRP A 301 17.90 1.30 -7.63
N SER A 302 16.60 1.18 -7.31
CA SER A 302 15.81 -0.06 -7.41
C SER A 302 15.65 -0.56 -8.84
N LEU A 303 15.59 0.35 -9.83
CA LEU A 303 15.47 0.03 -11.25
C LEU A 303 16.82 -0.02 -11.99
N ASP A 304 17.92 0.35 -11.32
CA ASP A 304 19.27 0.47 -11.87
C ASP A 304 19.36 1.29 -13.18
N ARG A 305 18.47 2.25 -13.37
CA ARG A 305 18.39 3.08 -14.59
C ARG A 305 17.78 4.44 -14.36
N ARG A 306 17.93 5.32 -15.34
CA ARG A 306 17.21 6.61 -15.43
C ARG A 306 15.97 6.41 -16.28
N LEU A 307 14.90 7.15 -15.96
CA LEU A 307 13.67 7.16 -16.74
C LEU A 307 13.58 8.45 -17.54
N TYR A 308 13.22 8.35 -18.79
CA TYR A 308 12.88 9.50 -19.62
C TYR A 308 11.40 9.84 -19.39
N HIS A 309 11.10 11.10 -19.05
CA HIS A 309 9.72 11.57 -18.98
C HIS A 309 9.31 12.08 -20.37
N PRO A 310 8.43 11.36 -21.10
CA PRO A 310 7.98 11.75 -22.43
C PRO A 310 7.23 13.07 -22.42
N VAL A 311 7.23 13.76 -23.57
CA VAL A 311 6.53 15.06 -23.74
C VAL A 311 5.06 14.85 -24.12
N TYR A 312 4.68 13.64 -24.59
CA TYR A 312 3.29 13.35 -24.89
C TYR A 312 2.46 13.36 -23.60
N GLN A 313 1.27 13.93 -23.68
CA GLN A 313 0.29 13.73 -22.61
C GLN A 313 -0.41 12.40 -22.91
N PRO A 314 -0.49 11.46 -21.95
CA PRO A 314 -1.41 10.35 -22.08
C PRO A 314 -2.82 10.93 -22.27
N GLU A 315 -3.61 10.40 -23.20
CA GLU A 315 -5.03 10.71 -23.25
C GLU A 315 -5.59 10.39 -21.85
N GLU A 316 -6.13 11.41 -21.17
CA GLU A 316 -6.89 11.15 -19.95
C GLU A 316 -7.99 10.15 -20.32
N PRO A 317 -8.16 9.04 -19.60
CA PRO A 317 -9.30 8.16 -19.85
C PRO A 317 -10.54 9.02 -19.77
N GLU A 318 -11.33 9.05 -20.87
CA GLU A 318 -12.62 9.73 -20.88
C GLU A 318 -13.37 9.29 -19.63
N ALA A 319 -13.71 10.25 -18.77
CA ALA A 319 -14.50 9.97 -17.59
C ALA A 319 -15.77 9.25 -18.08
N GLU A 320 -15.94 7.98 -17.69
CA GLU A 320 -17.14 7.23 -18.03
C GLU A 320 -18.33 8.07 -17.56
N GLU A 321 -19.07 8.63 -18.53
CA GLU A 321 -20.34 9.27 -18.22
C GLU A 321 -21.23 8.22 -17.53
N PRO A 322 -21.89 8.56 -16.42
CA PRO A 322 -22.74 7.62 -15.72
C PRO A 322 -23.79 7.09 -16.69
N GLN A 323 -23.69 5.82 -17.05
CA GLN A 323 -24.65 5.14 -17.90
C GLN A 323 -26.04 5.22 -17.26
N VAL A 324 -26.88 6.06 -17.83
CA VAL A 324 -28.30 6.09 -17.48
C VAL A 324 -28.89 4.72 -17.88
N PRO A 325 -29.49 3.96 -16.98
CA PRO A 325 -29.99 2.63 -17.31
C PRO A 325 -31.09 2.74 -18.37
N GLU A 326 -30.79 2.19 -19.54
CA GLU A 326 -31.72 2.05 -20.65
C GLU A 326 -32.89 1.15 -20.22
N LYS A 327 -34.10 1.61 -20.36
CA LYS A 327 -35.32 0.84 -20.04
C LYS A 327 -35.36 -0.40 -20.94
N THR A 328 -35.15 -1.55 -20.35
CA THR A 328 -35.24 -2.85 -21.05
C THR A 328 -36.67 -3.12 -21.49
N GLU A 329 -36.93 -3.06 -22.77
CA GLU A 329 -38.07 -3.74 -23.41
C GLU A 329 -37.85 -5.25 -23.35
N LYS A 330 -38.91 -5.97 -22.99
CA LYS A 330 -38.88 -7.43 -22.84
C LYS A 330 -38.62 -8.10 -24.19
N PRO A 331 -37.63 -9.02 -24.32
CA PRO A 331 -37.45 -9.76 -25.55
C PRO A 331 -38.50 -10.87 -25.72
N GLU A 332 -39.09 -10.95 -26.90
CA GLU A 332 -39.87 -12.09 -27.39
C GLU A 332 -38.96 -13.32 -27.54
N LYS A 333 -39.54 -14.50 -27.20
CA LYS A 333 -38.84 -15.79 -27.23
C LYS A 333 -38.58 -16.24 -28.69
N PRO A 334 -37.34 -16.56 -29.12
CA PRO A 334 -37.16 -17.27 -30.38
C PRO A 334 -37.35 -18.79 -30.24
N ALA A 335 -37.89 -19.38 -31.29
CA ALA A 335 -38.15 -20.80 -31.42
C ALA A 335 -36.88 -21.62 -31.56
N PHE A 336 -36.81 -22.74 -30.85
CA PHE A 336 -35.71 -23.68 -30.80
C PHE A 336 -35.69 -24.57 -32.06
N THR A 337 -34.63 -24.49 -32.90
CA THR A 337 -34.35 -25.52 -33.91
C THR A 337 -33.05 -26.22 -33.54
N GLY A 338 -33.18 -27.54 -33.32
CA GLY A 338 -32.11 -28.38 -32.82
C GLY A 338 -30.94 -28.54 -33.80
N TYR A 339 -29.74 -28.61 -33.23
CA TYR A 339 -28.51 -29.06 -33.93
C TYR A 339 -28.12 -30.47 -33.50
N ARG A 340 -27.88 -31.32 -34.49
CA ARG A 340 -27.38 -32.70 -34.33
C ARG A 340 -25.91 -32.66 -33.89
N ARG A 341 -25.58 -33.52 -32.94
CA ARG A 341 -24.20 -33.89 -32.57
C ARG A 341 -23.50 -34.56 -33.77
N ALA A 342 -22.28 -34.13 -34.08
CA ALA A 342 -21.30 -34.87 -34.84
C ALA A 342 -20.22 -35.41 -33.89
N ASP A 343 -19.85 -36.68 -34.11
CA ASP A 343 -18.95 -37.47 -33.27
C ASP A 343 -17.52 -36.92 -33.28
N ALA A 344 -16.93 -36.90 -32.08
CA ALA A 344 -15.50 -36.71 -31.89
C ALA A 344 -14.81 -38.06 -31.93
N ASP A 345 -14.01 -38.30 -32.96
CA ASP A 345 -12.86 -39.18 -32.89
C ASP A 345 -11.85 -38.79 -33.99
N THR A 346 -10.65 -38.68 -33.59
CA THR A 346 -9.36 -38.71 -34.31
C THR A 346 -8.45 -37.50 -34.14
N ALA A 347 -7.28 -37.84 -33.68
CA ALA A 347 -5.96 -37.29 -33.96
C ALA A 347 -5.43 -36.17 -33.03
N TYR A 348 -4.77 -36.61 -31.96
CA TYR A 348 -3.53 -35.95 -31.53
C TYR A 348 -2.41 -37.02 -31.53
N GLN A 349 -1.68 -37.13 -32.63
CA GLN A 349 -0.32 -37.70 -32.68
C GLN A 349 0.57 -36.67 -33.40
N GLY A 350 1.62 -36.22 -32.68
CA GLY A 350 2.82 -35.65 -33.27
C GLY A 350 3.01 -34.19 -33.05
N LEU A 351 3.77 -33.85 -32.03
CA LEU A 351 5.02 -33.09 -32.21
C LEU A 351 5.72 -32.99 -30.83
N LEU A 352 6.88 -33.57 -30.80
CA LEU A 352 7.92 -33.42 -29.78
C LEU A 352 8.47 -32.01 -29.76
#